data_1fcef205152e21cc4cffba2954917ac9
#
_entry.id   1fcef205152e21cc4cffba2954917ac9
#
_cell.length_a   1.000
_cell.length_b   1.000
_cell.length_c   1.000
_cell.angle_alpha   90.00
_cell.angle_beta   90.00
_cell.angle_gamma   90.00
#
_symmetry.space_group_name_H-M   'P 1'
#
loop_
_entity.id
_entity.type
_entity.pdbx_description
1 polymer ?
#
loop_
_entity_poly.entity_id
_entity_poly.type
_entity_poly.pdbx_seq_one_letter_code
_entity_poly.pdbx_strand_id
1 'polypeptide(L)'
;MGRKQTFTKSELLDQTKKVLLEHGYEGFQLKLLSAKLVGARSTIYQYYANKEEIVAACMKRVMESVLQKAAAIDETECMIALQNLLTVYLEEANLHQLLGDAHKINKANSEAATIDLEFIEQAHITLKNQLERLFVRAQEEGHLDTSIPLPVVIGVFFNLIDTPNMMSLPLPQWSKLLYQVWIGGAGKN
;
A
#
# COMPACT_ATOMS: atom_id res chain seq x y z
N MET A 1 -30.09 6.05 -27.48
CA MET A 1 -29.17 7.09 -26.97
C MET A 1 -28.44 6.55 -25.76
N GLY A 2 -27.15 6.20 -25.90
CA GLY A 2 -26.31 5.75 -24.79
C GLY A 2 -26.12 6.89 -23.80
N ARG A 3 -26.43 6.66 -22.54
CA ARG A 3 -26.22 7.63 -21.44
C ARG A 3 -24.73 7.91 -21.36
N LYS A 4 -24.33 9.18 -21.57
CA LYS A 4 -22.92 9.62 -21.51
C LYS A 4 -22.37 9.22 -20.12
N GLN A 5 -21.38 8.36 -20.08
CA GLN A 5 -20.67 8.02 -18.85
C GLN A 5 -20.08 9.31 -18.27
N THR A 6 -20.44 9.68 -17.04
CA THR A 6 -20.06 10.95 -16.43
C THR A 6 -18.71 10.90 -15.74
N PHE A 7 -18.19 9.70 -15.47
CA PHE A 7 -16.84 9.43 -14.93
C PHE A 7 -16.37 8.04 -15.34
N THR A 8 -15.05 7.84 -15.38
CA THR A 8 -14.40 6.56 -15.67
C THR A 8 -14.26 5.69 -14.42
N LYS A 9 -13.97 4.40 -14.59
CA LYS A 9 -13.64 3.48 -13.50
C LYS A 9 -12.42 3.98 -12.70
N SER A 10 -11.42 4.55 -13.38
CA SER A 10 -10.23 5.11 -12.74
C SER A 10 -10.59 6.30 -11.83
N GLU A 11 -11.33 7.27 -12.34
CA GLU A 11 -11.79 8.43 -11.56
C GLU A 11 -12.64 8.00 -10.35
N LEU A 12 -13.48 6.98 -10.51
CA LEU A 12 -14.26 6.42 -9.42
C LEU A 12 -13.35 5.85 -8.32
N LEU A 13 -12.33 5.08 -8.68
CA LEU A 13 -11.39 4.52 -7.71
C LEU A 13 -10.49 5.59 -7.08
N ASP A 14 -10.13 6.66 -7.81
CA ASP A 14 -9.39 7.80 -7.26
C ASP A 14 -10.19 8.55 -6.20
N GLN A 15 -11.48 8.77 -6.43
CA GLN A 15 -12.36 9.37 -5.43
C GLN A 15 -12.62 8.40 -4.27
N THR A 16 -12.72 7.09 -4.54
CA THR A 16 -12.83 6.06 -3.49
C THR A 16 -11.63 6.11 -2.55
N LYS A 17 -10.41 6.17 -3.10
CA LYS A 17 -9.17 6.33 -2.31
C LYS A 17 -9.25 7.55 -1.38
N LYS A 18 -9.66 8.71 -1.92
CA LYS A 18 -9.79 9.94 -1.12
C LYS A 18 -10.80 9.81 0.01
N VAL A 19 -11.98 9.25 -0.28
CA VAL A 19 -13.02 9.05 0.75
C VAL A 19 -12.56 8.08 1.83
N LEU A 20 -11.84 7.02 1.45
CA LEU A 20 -11.26 6.06 2.40
C LEU A 20 -10.21 6.72 3.30
N LEU A 21 -9.34 7.57 2.75
CA LEU A 21 -8.33 8.30 3.53
C LEU A 21 -8.95 9.31 4.50
N GLU A 22 -10.09 9.93 4.11
CA GLU A 22 -10.79 10.92 4.94
C GLU A 22 -11.63 10.28 6.06
N HIS A 23 -12.23 9.11 5.80
CA HIS A 23 -13.27 8.54 6.67
C HIS A 23 -12.99 7.13 7.17
N GLY A 24 -11.90 6.49 6.72
CA GLY A 24 -11.61 5.08 6.99
C GLY A 24 -12.62 4.13 6.35
N TYR A 25 -12.42 2.81 6.53
CA TYR A 25 -13.34 1.79 6.02
C TYR A 25 -14.73 1.90 6.65
N GLU A 26 -14.79 2.05 7.97
CA GLU A 26 -16.08 2.10 8.70
C GLU A 26 -16.91 3.31 8.30
N GLY A 27 -16.28 4.48 8.15
CA GLY A 27 -16.94 5.72 7.76
C GLY A 27 -17.22 5.85 6.26
N PHE A 28 -16.69 4.94 5.41
CA PHE A 28 -16.92 4.96 3.98
C PHE A 28 -18.38 4.67 3.63
N GLN A 29 -19.01 5.56 2.89
CA GLN A 29 -20.38 5.43 2.38
C GLN A 29 -20.44 5.82 0.89
N LEU A 30 -21.20 5.07 0.09
CA LEU A 30 -21.41 5.38 -1.33
C LEU A 30 -22.08 6.75 -1.55
N LYS A 31 -22.78 7.30 -0.52
CA LYS A 31 -23.33 8.65 -0.55
C LYS A 31 -22.22 9.72 -0.55
N LEU A 32 -21.17 9.54 0.26
CA LEU A 32 -20.02 10.45 0.31
C LEU A 32 -19.26 10.43 -1.02
N LEU A 33 -19.06 9.23 -1.57
CA LEU A 33 -18.41 9.05 -2.87
C LEU A 33 -19.21 9.71 -3.99
N SER A 34 -20.54 9.52 -4.04
CA SER A 34 -21.39 10.13 -5.06
C SER A 34 -21.42 11.65 -5.01
N ALA A 35 -21.22 12.26 -3.84
CA ALA A 35 -21.12 13.72 -3.69
C ALA A 35 -19.84 14.31 -4.30
N LYS A 36 -18.78 13.50 -4.45
CA LYS A 36 -17.48 13.89 -5.03
C LYS A 36 -17.40 13.64 -6.55
N LEU A 37 -18.42 13.02 -7.13
CA LEU A 37 -18.45 12.65 -8.56
C LEU A 37 -19.55 13.43 -9.29
N VAL A 38 -19.25 13.88 -10.51
CA VAL A 38 -20.26 14.50 -11.39
C VAL A 38 -21.08 13.38 -12.03
N GLY A 39 -22.26 13.10 -11.48
CA GLY A 39 -23.16 12.08 -12.03
C GLY A 39 -24.13 11.49 -11.02
N ALA A 40 -25.01 10.64 -11.49
CA ALA A 40 -25.99 9.98 -10.63
C ALA A 40 -25.34 8.83 -9.84
N ARG A 41 -25.74 8.64 -8.59
CA ARG A 41 -25.33 7.49 -7.76
C ARG A 41 -25.55 6.14 -8.47
N SER A 42 -26.58 6.05 -9.33
CA SER A 42 -26.83 4.85 -10.16
C SER A 42 -25.68 4.48 -11.10
N THR A 43 -24.79 5.45 -11.46
CA THR A 43 -23.62 5.17 -12.30
C THR A 43 -22.55 4.40 -11.52
N ILE A 44 -22.43 4.59 -10.19
CA ILE A 44 -21.51 3.82 -9.36
C ILE A 44 -21.90 2.34 -9.41
N TYR A 45 -23.19 2.02 -9.30
CA TYR A 45 -23.70 0.65 -9.34
C TYR A 45 -23.56 -0.06 -10.71
N GLN A 46 -23.21 0.68 -11.77
CA GLN A 46 -22.83 0.06 -13.06
C GLN A 46 -21.42 -0.53 -13.02
N TYR A 47 -20.57 -0.07 -12.13
CA TYR A 47 -19.20 -0.56 -11.95
C TYR A 47 -19.07 -1.56 -10.81
N TYR A 48 -19.76 -1.32 -9.69
CA TYR A 48 -19.64 -2.10 -8.46
C TYR A 48 -21.01 -2.24 -7.78
N ALA A 49 -21.34 -3.45 -7.37
CA ALA A 49 -22.67 -3.76 -6.81
C ALA A 49 -22.82 -3.22 -5.36
N ASN A 50 -21.75 -3.15 -4.59
CA ASN A 50 -21.78 -2.77 -3.18
C ASN A 50 -20.51 -2.05 -2.72
N LYS A 51 -20.46 -1.70 -1.42
CA LYS A 51 -19.33 -1.04 -0.76
C LYS A 51 -18.09 -1.94 -0.79
N GLU A 52 -18.27 -3.21 -0.51
CA GLU A 52 -17.19 -4.19 -0.39
C GLU A 52 -16.41 -4.30 -1.71
N GLU A 53 -17.12 -4.40 -2.83
CA GLU A 53 -16.49 -4.49 -4.17
C GLU A 53 -15.65 -3.27 -4.51
N ILE A 54 -16.20 -2.07 -4.32
CA ILE A 54 -15.47 -0.86 -4.71
C ILE A 54 -14.26 -0.61 -3.81
N VAL A 55 -14.39 -0.93 -2.51
CA VAL A 55 -13.27 -0.79 -1.56
C VAL A 55 -12.19 -1.82 -1.84
N ALA A 56 -12.55 -3.10 -2.04
CA ALA A 56 -11.60 -4.14 -2.40
C ALA A 56 -10.88 -3.83 -3.72
N ALA A 57 -11.60 -3.39 -4.76
CA ALA A 57 -11.02 -2.98 -6.03
C ALA A 57 -10.08 -1.76 -5.90
N CYS A 58 -10.41 -0.80 -5.02
CA CYS A 58 -9.54 0.34 -4.74
C CYS A 58 -8.24 -0.11 -4.07
N MET A 59 -8.33 -0.96 -3.04
CA MET A 59 -7.18 -1.51 -2.34
C MET A 59 -6.30 -2.36 -3.26
N LYS A 60 -6.90 -3.22 -4.08
CA LYS A 60 -6.19 -4.01 -5.09
C LYS A 60 -5.40 -3.13 -6.05
N ARG A 61 -6.00 -2.07 -6.61
CA ARG A 61 -5.31 -1.17 -7.54
C ARG A 61 -4.08 -0.52 -6.90
N VAL A 62 -4.16 -0.14 -5.63
CA VAL A 62 -3.02 0.37 -4.87
C VAL A 62 -1.94 -0.69 -4.74
N MET A 63 -2.33 -1.91 -4.37
CA MET A 63 -1.40 -3.01 -4.20
C MET A 63 -0.73 -3.42 -5.53
N GLU A 64 -1.47 -3.41 -6.65
CA GLU A 64 -0.91 -3.59 -8.01
C GLU A 64 0.17 -2.56 -8.32
N SER A 65 -0.05 -1.28 -7.97
CA SER A 65 0.94 -0.21 -8.16
C SER A 65 2.19 -0.45 -7.31
N VAL A 66 2.02 -0.83 -6.04
CA VAL A 66 3.15 -1.14 -5.15
C VAL A 66 3.96 -2.34 -5.67
N LEU A 67 3.28 -3.42 -6.06
CA LEU A 67 3.95 -4.60 -6.64
C LEU A 67 4.73 -4.26 -7.91
N GLN A 68 4.13 -3.49 -8.82
CA GLN A 68 4.79 -3.09 -10.07
C GLN A 68 6.06 -2.27 -9.79
N LYS A 69 5.99 -1.31 -8.88
CA LYS A 69 7.14 -0.48 -8.50
C LYS A 69 8.21 -1.30 -7.78
N ALA A 70 7.81 -2.17 -6.85
CA ALA A 70 8.73 -3.04 -6.14
C ALA A 70 9.44 -4.03 -7.07
N ALA A 71 8.73 -4.61 -8.04
CA ALA A 71 9.30 -5.52 -9.03
C ALA A 71 10.28 -4.83 -10.01
N ALA A 72 10.17 -3.50 -10.18
CA ALA A 72 11.06 -2.73 -11.04
C ALA A 72 12.38 -2.29 -10.36
N ILE A 73 12.52 -2.57 -9.04
CA ILE A 73 13.72 -2.22 -8.30
C ILE A 73 14.88 -3.12 -8.72
N ASP A 74 16.00 -2.49 -9.05
CA ASP A 74 17.28 -3.21 -9.24
C ASP A 74 17.77 -3.73 -7.88
N GLU A 75 17.90 -5.05 -7.76
CA GLU A 75 18.36 -5.72 -6.55
C GLU A 75 19.86 -6.02 -6.55
N THR A 76 20.65 -5.48 -7.50
CA THR A 76 22.10 -5.71 -7.58
C THR A 76 22.78 -5.31 -6.27
N GLU A 77 22.49 -4.14 -5.74
CA GLU A 77 22.97 -3.61 -4.46
C GLU A 77 21.86 -3.71 -3.40
N CYS A 78 21.93 -4.70 -2.51
CA CYS A 78 20.84 -5.01 -1.58
C CYS A 78 20.44 -3.82 -0.68
N MET A 79 21.41 -3.01 -0.22
CA MET A 79 21.14 -1.86 0.64
C MET A 79 20.46 -0.72 -0.12
N ILE A 80 20.80 -0.52 -1.39
CA ILE A 80 20.10 0.44 -2.29
C ILE A 80 18.70 -0.04 -2.59
N ALA A 81 18.53 -1.34 -2.86
CA ALA A 81 17.22 -1.95 -3.08
C ALA A 81 16.30 -1.78 -1.87
N LEU A 82 16.80 -2.00 -0.65
CA LEU A 82 16.05 -1.78 0.60
C LEU A 82 15.62 -0.31 0.76
N GLN A 83 16.49 0.65 0.46
CA GLN A 83 16.14 2.08 0.49
C GLN A 83 15.07 2.43 -0.54
N ASN A 84 15.15 1.88 -1.75
CA ASN A 84 14.17 2.10 -2.81
C ASN A 84 12.82 1.46 -2.46
N LEU A 85 12.81 0.26 -1.88
CA LEU A 85 11.59 -0.38 -1.37
C LEU A 85 10.92 0.45 -0.28
N LEU A 86 11.70 0.98 0.67
CA LEU A 86 11.15 1.90 1.68
C LEU A 86 10.46 3.10 1.03
N THR A 87 11.06 3.67 -0.03
CA THR A 87 10.45 4.79 -0.76
C THR A 87 9.11 4.39 -1.39
N VAL A 88 9.06 3.21 -2.04
CA VAL A 88 7.82 2.66 -2.64
C VAL A 88 6.73 2.47 -1.58
N TYR A 89 7.08 1.93 -0.42
CA TYR A 89 6.10 1.72 0.66
C TYR A 89 5.60 3.05 1.26
N LEU A 90 6.49 4.04 1.43
CA LEU A 90 6.14 5.36 1.94
C LEU A 90 5.23 6.16 1.01
N GLU A 91 5.26 5.92 -0.31
CA GLU A 91 4.32 6.55 -1.26
C GLU A 91 2.86 6.25 -0.92
N GLU A 92 2.59 5.06 -0.38
CA GLU A 92 1.27 4.59 -0.03
C GLU A 92 1.06 4.41 1.49
N ALA A 93 1.94 5.01 2.30
CA ALA A 93 1.91 4.88 3.76
C ALA A 93 0.54 5.23 4.37
N ASN A 94 -0.12 6.27 3.85
CA ASN A 94 -1.46 6.66 4.31
C ASN A 94 -2.53 5.57 4.06
N LEU A 95 -2.28 4.63 3.16
CA LEU A 95 -3.16 3.50 2.87
C LEU A 95 -2.72 2.22 3.59
N HIS A 96 -1.54 2.19 4.19
CA HIS A 96 -1.05 1.02 4.90
C HIS A 96 -2.01 0.59 6.01
N GLN A 97 -2.53 1.56 6.78
CA GLN A 97 -3.55 1.29 7.79
C GLN A 97 -4.87 0.78 7.17
N LEU A 98 -5.27 1.34 6.02
CA LEU A 98 -6.48 0.90 5.31
C LEU A 98 -6.31 -0.50 4.69
N LEU A 99 -5.12 -0.85 4.22
CA LEU A 99 -4.81 -2.20 3.77
C LEU A 99 -4.85 -3.20 4.93
N GLY A 100 -4.41 -2.79 6.12
CA GLY A 100 -4.59 -3.53 7.37
C GLY A 100 -6.06 -3.76 7.72
N ASP A 101 -6.95 -2.85 7.33
CA ASP A 101 -8.41 -2.96 7.52
C ASP A 101 -9.11 -3.88 6.49
N ALA A 102 -8.39 -4.42 5.50
CA ALA A 102 -8.96 -5.32 4.49
C ALA A 102 -9.66 -6.55 5.12
N HIS A 103 -9.20 -7.02 6.28
CA HIS A 103 -9.84 -8.11 7.04
C HIS A 103 -11.26 -7.76 7.54
N LYS A 104 -11.63 -6.47 7.62
CA LYS A 104 -12.97 -5.99 8.02
C LYS A 104 -13.98 -6.11 6.87
N ILE A 105 -13.51 -6.28 5.63
CA ILE A 105 -14.38 -6.44 4.47
C ILE A 105 -15.03 -7.82 4.53
N ASN A 106 -16.36 -7.85 4.53
CA ASN A 106 -17.09 -9.11 4.59
C ASN A 106 -17.03 -9.85 3.23
N LYS A 107 -16.18 -10.87 3.16
CA LYS A 107 -16.01 -11.72 1.97
C LYS A 107 -17.32 -12.40 1.52
N ALA A 108 -18.24 -12.69 2.47
CA ALA A 108 -19.50 -13.36 2.15
C ALA A 108 -20.47 -12.51 1.30
N ASN A 109 -20.25 -11.20 1.23
CA ASN A 109 -21.16 -10.28 0.53
C ASN A 109 -20.89 -10.18 -0.98
N SER A 110 -19.72 -10.62 -1.46
CA SER A 110 -19.38 -10.53 -2.89
C SER A 110 -18.19 -11.43 -3.25
N GLU A 111 -18.37 -12.25 -4.27
CA GLU A 111 -17.31 -13.07 -4.88
C GLU A 111 -16.22 -12.18 -5.51
N ALA A 112 -16.60 -11.08 -6.18
CA ALA A 112 -15.64 -10.15 -6.77
C ALA A 112 -14.75 -9.48 -5.71
N ALA A 113 -15.32 -9.08 -4.56
CA ALA A 113 -14.54 -8.56 -3.45
C ALA A 113 -13.59 -9.63 -2.87
N THR A 114 -14.04 -10.88 -2.77
CA THR A 114 -13.21 -12.00 -2.30
C THR A 114 -11.98 -12.20 -3.19
N ILE A 115 -12.15 -12.24 -4.50
CA ILE A 115 -11.04 -12.37 -5.47
C ILE A 115 -10.04 -11.23 -5.33
N ASP A 116 -10.52 -10.00 -5.19
CA ASP A 116 -9.64 -8.83 -5.03
C ASP A 116 -8.88 -8.87 -3.69
N LEU A 117 -9.50 -9.34 -2.60
CA LEU A 117 -8.88 -9.53 -1.30
C LEU A 117 -7.83 -10.65 -1.29
N GLU A 118 -8.09 -11.76 -1.98
CA GLU A 118 -7.13 -12.84 -2.17
C GLU A 118 -5.90 -12.36 -2.95
N PHE A 119 -6.10 -11.54 -3.98
CA PHE A 119 -4.99 -10.90 -4.68
C PHE A 119 -4.14 -10.04 -3.74
N ILE A 120 -4.76 -9.21 -2.88
CA ILE A 120 -4.05 -8.36 -1.90
C ILE A 120 -3.23 -9.22 -0.94
N GLU A 121 -3.77 -10.33 -0.46
CA GLU A 121 -3.08 -11.27 0.44
C GLU A 121 -1.85 -11.89 -0.24
N GLN A 122 -1.97 -12.36 -1.48
CA GLN A 122 -0.84 -12.89 -2.25
C GLN A 122 0.22 -11.82 -2.55
N ALA A 123 -0.21 -10.59 -2.82
CA ALA A 123 0.66 -9.45 -3.02
C ALA A 123 1.51 -9.15 -1.78
N HIS A 124 0.91 -9.16 -0.59
CA HIS A 124 1.65 -9.00 0.67
C HIS A 124 2.70 -10.09 0.87
N ILE A 125 2.37 -11.35 0.57
CA ILE A 125 3.32 -12.47 0.64
C ILE A 125 4.50 -12.23 -0.31
N THR A 126 4.22 -11.78 -1.54
CA THR A 126 5.25 -11.49 -2.55
C THR A 126 6.21 -10.39 -2.08
N LEU A 127 5.67 -9.26 -1.58
CA LEU A 127 6.48 -8.14 -1.07
C LEU A 127 7.29 -8.54 0.17
N LYS A 128 6.69 -9.31 1.07
CA LYS A 128 7.37 -9.84 2.25
C LYS A 128 8.56 -10.73 1.86
N ASN A 129 8.35 -11.66 0.93
CA ASN A 129 9.41 -12.56 0.46
C ASN A 129 10.55 -11.80 -0.22
N GLN A 130 10.24 -10.75 -1.01
CA GLN A 130 11.25 -9.88 -1.61
C GLN A 130 12.09 -9.19 -0.53
N LEU A 131 11.44 -8.62 0.46
CA LEU A 131 12.09 -7.92 1.56
C LEU A 131 12.97 -8.87 2.38
N GLU A 132 12.45 -10.05 2.76
CA GLU A 132 13.21 -11.05 3.51
C GLU A 132 14.48 -11.49 2.78
N ARG A 133 14.41 -11.74 1.47
CA ARG A 133 15.60 -12.10 0.68
C ARG A 133 16.67 -11.01 0.71
N LEU A 134 16.26 -9.73 0.59
CA LEU A 134 17.19 -8.60 0.63
C LEU A 134 17.83 -8.44 2.01
N PHE A 135 17.08 -8.65 3.08
CA PHE A 135 17.63 -8.60 4.44
C PHE A 135 18.61 -9.75 4.74
N VAL A 136 18.27 -10.97 4.31
CA VAL A 136 19.18 -12.12 4.43
C VAL A 136 20.49 -11.81 3.72
N ARG A 137 20.41 -11.32 2.49
CA ARG A 137 21.58 -10.96 1.68
C ARG A 137 22.39 -9.82 2.33
N ALA A 138 21.74 -8.83 2.90
CA ALA A 138 22.41 -7.73 3.61
C ALA A 138 23.16 -8.21 4.86
N GLN A 139 22.67 -9.25 5.55
CA GLN A 139 23.41 -9.89 6.65
C GLN A 139 24.59 -10.71 6.14
N GLU A 140 24.42 -11.49 5.07
CA GLU A 140 25.47 -12.31 4.45
C GLU A 140 26.61 -11.46 3.89
N GLU A 141 26.29 -10.31 3.29
CA GLU A 141 27.25 -9.33 2.78
C GLU A 141 27.90 -8.48 3.90
N GLY A 142 27.47 -8.65 5.16
CA GLY A 142 28.03 -7.98 6.34
C GLY A 142 27.61 -6.52 6.52
N HIS A 143 26.54 -6.08 5.85
CA HIS A 143 25.97 -4.74 5.99
C HIS A 143 25.10 -4.59 7.24
N LEU A 144 24.48 -5.68 7.69
CA LEU A 144 23.64 -5.71 8.89
C LEU A 144 24.28 -6.61 9.96
N ASP A 145 24.09 -6.21 11.22
CA ASP A 145 24.59 -6.96 12.37
C ASP A 145 23.83 -8.29 12.50
N THR A 146 24.55 -9.40 12.36
CA THR A 146 24.00 -10.77 12.48
C THR A 146 23.65 -11.16 13.93
N SER A 147 24.11 -10.39 14.92
CA SER A 147 23.73 -10.57 16.33
C SER A 147 22.28 -10.13 16.58
N ILE A 148 21.72 -9.28 15.71
CA ILE A 148 20.32 -8.83 15.78
C ILE A 148 19.45 -9.84 14.98
N PRO A 149 18.47 -10.51 15.62
CA PRO A 149 17.60 -11.44 14.91
C PRO A 149 16.88 -10.76 13.76
N LEU A 150 16.87 -11.41 12.58
CA LEU A 150 16.26 -10.88 11.35
C LEU A 150 14.81 -10.39 11.53
N PRO A 151 13.91 -11.09 12.26
CA PRO A 151 12.55 -10.59 12.50
C PRO A 151 12.51 -9.22 13.23
N VAL A 152 13.50 -8.94 14.08
CA VAL A 152 13.60 -7.63 14.77
C VAL A 152 13.98 -6.55 13.78
N VAL A 153 15.00 -6.80 12.94
CA VAL A 153 15.46 -5.86 11.91
C VAL A 153 14.31 -5.52 10.95
N ILE A 154 13.61 -6.55 10.46
CA ILE A 154 12.44 -6.41 9.56
C ILE A 154 11.32 -5.63 10.26
N GLY A 155 10.98 -5.98 11.52
CA GLY A 155 9.92 -5.31 12.25
C GLY A 155 10.18 -3.81 12.45
N VAL A 156 11.42 -3.44 12.81
CA VAL A 156 11.80 -2.02 12.92
C VAL A 156 11.74 -1.31 11.57
N PHE A 157 12.19 -1.96 10.49
CA PHE A 157 12.11 -1.40 9.14
C PHE A 157 10.65 -1.11 8.73
N PHE A 158 9.73 -2.04 8.98
CA PHE A 158 8.31 -1.81 8.68
C PHE A 158 7.70 -0.66 9.47
N ASN A 159 8.12 -0.45 10.73
CA ASN A 159 7.65 0.68 11.53
C ASN A 159 8.04 2.05 10.95
N LEU A 160 9.05 2.11 10.06
CA LEU A 160 9.40 3.36 9.36
C LEU A 160 8.25 3.86 8.48
N ILE A 161 7.42 2.95 7.94
CA ILE A 161 6.29 3.28 7.06
C ILE A 161 5.24 4.12 7.80
N ASP A 162 5.05 3.84 9.10
CA ASP A 162 4.07 4.54 9.93
C ASP A 162 4.64 5.82 10.60
N THR A 163 5.91 6.13 10.35
CA THR A 163 6.56 7.33 10.93
C THR A 163 6.00 8.59 10.24
N PRO A 164 5.36 9.52 10.99
CA PRO A 164 4.76 10.69 10.40
C PRO A 164 5.80 11.70 9.89
N ASN A 165 5.60 12.20 8.68
CA ASN A 165 6.45 13.25 8.10
C ASN A 165 6.04 14.63 8.64
N MET A 166 6.36 14.91 9.91
CA MET A 166 6.02 16.15 10.62
C MET A 166 6.64 17.41 9.97
N MET A 167 7.70 17.25 9.20
CA MET A 167 8.39 18.36 8.52
C MET A 167 7.87 18.60 7.11
N SER A 168 6.91 17.80 6.62
CA SER A 168 6.39 17.88 5.25
C SER A 168 7.48 17.84 4.18
N LEU A 169 8.54 17.06 4.41
CA LEU A 169 9.66 16.93 3.46
C LEU A 169 9.20 16.21 2.17
N PRO A 170 9.82 16.51 1.03
CA PRO A 170 9.64 15.71 -0.18
C PRO A 170 9.93 14.22 0.09
N LEU A 171 9.11 13.33 -0.47
CA LEU A 171 9.18 11.90 -0.21
C LEU A 171 10.59 11.29 -0.35
N PRO A 172 11.38 11.59 -1.41
CA PRO A 172 12.73 11.03 -1.53
C PRO A 172 13.67 11.46 -0.40
N GLN A 173 13.52 12.70 0.08
CA GLN A 173 14.31 13.20 1.20
C GLN A 173 13.87 12.55 2.51
N TRP A 174 12.56 12.42 2.73
CA TRP A 174 12.00 11.77 3.91
C TRP A 174 12.41 10.30 4.00
N SER A 175 12.25 9.54 2.93
CA SER A 175 12.67 8.15 2.84
C SER A 175 14.15 7.96 3.14
N LYS A 176 15.01 8.81 2.55
CA LYS A 176 16.46 8.78 2.80
C LYS A 176 16.81 9.00 4.27
N LEU A 177 16.18 9.98 4.92
CA LEU A 177 16.42 10.26 6.34
C LEU A 177 15.99 9.12 7.24
N LEU A 178 14.79 8.55 7.01
CA LEU A 178 14.31 7.38 7.75
C LEU A 178 15.25 6.18 7.58
N TYR A 179 15.69 5.93 6.34
CA TYR A 179 16.63 4.87 6.06
C TYR A 179 17.98 5.07 6.77
N GLN A 180 18.50 6.31 6.80
CA GLN A 180 19.74 6.64 7.50
C GLN A 180 19.63 6.43 9.02
N VAL A 181 18.50 6.80 9.62
CA VAL A 181 18.25 6.55 11.05
C VAL A 181 18.18 5.06 11.34
N TRP A 182 17.49 4.30 10.49
CA TRP A 182 17.36 2.86 10.63
C TRP A 182 18.71 2.15 10.50
N ILE A 183 19.50 2.44 9.46
CA ILE A 183 20.79 1.76 9.26
C ILE A 183 21.81 2.15 10.33
N GLY A 184 21.73 3.36 10.89
CA GLY A 184 22.56 3.78 12.01
C GLY A 184 22.32 2.97 13.29
N GLY A 185 21.13 2.35 13.43
CA GLY A 185 20.81 1.43 14.53
C GLY A 185 20.98 -0.05 14.20
N ALA A 186 20.82 -0.43 12.92
CA ALA A 186 20.89 -1.83 12.45
C ALA A 186 22.20 -2.15 11.72
N GLY A 187 22.96 -1.14 11.31
CA GLY A 187 24.23 -1.29 10.61
C GLY A 187 25.32 -1.87 11.51
N LYS A 188 26.27 -2.55 10.90
CA LYS A 188 27.47 -3.01 11.57
C LYS A 188 28.41 -1.83 11.78
N ASN A 189 28.82 -1.56 13.03
CA ASN A 189 29.86 -0.60 13.39
C ASN A 189 31.25 -1.08 12.97
#